data_201ca86ad8791ec9eaf20063b73f8f99
#
_entry.id   201ca86ad8791ec9eaf20063b73f8f99
#
_cell.length_a   1.000
_cell.length_b   1.000
_cell.length_c   1.000
_cell.angle_alpha   90.00
_cell.angle_beta   90.00
_cell.angle_gamma   90.00
#
_symmetry.space_group_name_H-M   'P 1'
#
loop_
_entity.id
_entity.type
_entity.pdbx_description
1 polymer ?
#
loop_
_entity_poly.entity_id
_entity_poly.type
_entity_poly.pdbx_seq_one_letter_code
_entity_poly.pdbx_strand_id
1 'polypeptide(L)'
;MKVKICGIKEKEHVALLEELNVDYVGFVFCDSKRKVTIEKAKEISCDYKNIKKVGVFQNNSKEFILKAYNEVGLDFVQLHGNEPVEFVESLQIPVIKAFNLKDKDSINKMTQYKNINNLVGYLVDGAKGGSGEVFQWNWLKELSDDIRGKLFLAGGINEENLEKAMQEVKPKVVDLSSYLEVNGVKSSQKIKRFMNKVKELKERGY
;
A
#
# COMPACT_ATOMS: atom_id res chain seq x y z
N MET A 1 6.10 6.70 -11.69
CA MET A 1 5.51 6.60 -10.32
C MET A 1 4.12 5.97 -10.40
N LYS A 2 3.80 4.99 -9.54
CA LYS A 2 2.48 4.40 -9.36
C LYS A 2 1.85 4.85 -8.04
N VAL A 3 0.52 4.77 -7.92
CA VAL A 3 -0.22 5.22 -6.74
C VAL A 3 -1.09 4.09 -6.20
N LYS A 4 -1.05 3.87 -4.87
CA LYS A 4 -1.98 3.03 -4.12
C LYS A 4 -2.79 3.90 -3.16
N ILE A 5 -4.10 3.69 -3.11
CA ILE A 5 -4.97 4.34 -2.12
C ILE A 5 -5.63 3.25 -1.28
N CYS A 6 -5.30 3.25 0.02
CA CYS A 6 -5.63 2.19 0.97
C CYS A 6 -6.78 2.56 1.91
N GLY A 7 -7.60 1.57 2.28
CA GLY A 7 -8.70 1.73 3.23
C GLY A 7 -9.98 2.28 2.59
N ILE A 8 -10.31 1.80 1.41
CA ILE A 8 -11.55 2.09 0.69
C ILE A 8 -12.69 1.23 1.25
N LYS A 9 -13.86 1.85 1.45
CA LYS A 9 -15.06 1.20 1.98
C LYS A 9 -16.33 1.44 1.14
N GLU A 10 -16.27 2.37 0.19
CA GLU A 10 -17.44 2.78 -0.59
C GLU A 10 -17.18 2.59 -2.09
N LYS A 11 -18.24 2.17 -2.81
CA LYS A 11 -18.19 1.89 -4.26
C LYS A 11 -17.83 3.14 -5.07
N GLU A 12 -18.36 4.29 -4.67
CA GLU A 12 -18.11 5.59 -5.31
C GLU A 12 -16.63 5.96 -5.29
N HIS A 13 -15.92 5.58 -4.22
CA HIS A 13 -14.48 5.81 -4.15
C HIS A 13 -13.73 4.87 -5.09
N VAL A 14 -14.13 3.60 -5.24
CA VAL A 14 -13.49 2.70 -6.23
C VAL A 14 -13.68 3.24 -7.65
N ALA A 15 -14.91 3.68 -7.99
CA ALA A 15 -15.22 4.31 -9.27
C ALA A 15 -14.32 5.52 -9.55
N LEU A 16 -14.19 6.41 -8.57
CA LEU A 16 -13.33 7.59 -8.66
C LEU A 16 -11.86 7.23 -8.86
N LEU A 17 -11.36 6.20 -8.15
CA LEU A 17 -9.97 5.77 -8.29
C LEU A 17 -9.69 5.21 -9.69
N GLU A 18 -10.62 4.46 -10.27
CA GLU A 18 -10.49 3.93 -11.63
C GLU A 18 -10.55 5.07 -12.67
N GLU A 19 -11.48 6.03 -12.54
CA GLU A 19 -11.58 7.23 -13.37
C GLU A 19 -10.26 8.03 -13.38
N LEU A 20 -9.63 8.18 -12.20
CA LEU A 20 -8.37 8.91 -12.05
C LEU A 20 -7.12 8.08 -12.40
N ASN A 21 -7.29 6.85 -12.92
CA ASN A 21 -6.21 5.94 -13.25
C ASN A 21 -5.25 5.67 -12.08
N VAL A 22 -5.81 5.47 -10.87
CA VAL A 22 -5.06 5.00 -9.71
C VAL A 22 -4.69 3.54 -9.94
N ASP A 23 -3.44 3.16 -9.66
CA ASP A 23 -2.92 1.84 -9.99
C ASP A 23 -3.43 0.74 -9.03
N TYR A 24 -3.60 1.07 -7.74
CA TYR A 24 -3.98 0.09 -6.71
C TYR A 24 -5.04 0.64 -5.74
N VAL A 25 -6.03 -0.20 -5.41
CA VAL A 25 -6.99 0.02 -4.33
C VAL A 25 -6.74 -0.95 -3.18
N GLY A 26 -6.73 -0.46 -1.93
CA GLY A 26 -6.51 -1.29 -0.74
C GLY A 26 -7.79 -1.49 0.08
N PHE A 27 -8.12 -2.76 0.40
CA PHE A 27 -9.20 -3.17 1.30
C PHE A 27 -8.60 -3.75 2.58
N VAL A 28 -9.02 -3.26 3.74
CA VAL A 28 -8.43 -3.64 5.04
C VAL A 28 -9.30 -4.72 5.69
N PHE A 29 -8.72 -5.91 5.93
CA PHE A 29 -9.38 -7.06 6.54
C PHE A 29 -8.96 -7.32 7.99
N CYS A 30 -7.93 -6.61 8.49
CA CYS A 30 -7.51 -6.68 9.88
C CYS A 30 -8.27 -5.67 10.75
N ASP A 31 -8.10 -5.76 12.07
CA ASP A 31 -8.74 -4.84 13.01
C ASP A 31 -8.28 -3.40 12.80
N SER A 32 -9.22 -2.54 12.40
CA SER A 32 -8.97 -1.16 12.02
C SER A 32 -10.31 -0.42 11.82
N LYS A 33 -10.31 0.90 12.02
CA LYS A 33 -11.46 1.75 11.62
C LYS A 33 -11.77 1.72 10.12
N ARG A 34 -10.86 1.17 9.29
CA ARG A 34 -11.00 1.01 7.84
C ARG A 34 -11.39 -0.39 7.43
N LYS A 35 -11.66 -1.27 8.41
CA LYS A 35 -12.00 -2.67 8.16
C LYS A 35 -13.25 -2.80 7.30
N VAL A 36 -13.19 -3.74 6.35
CA VAL A 36 -14.33 -4.21 5.56
C VAL A 36 -14.46 -5.72 5.66
N THR A 37 -15.65 -6.26 5.39
CA THR A 37 -15.84 -7.71 5.23
C THR A 37 -15.46 -8.15 3.82
N ILE A 38 -15.29 -9.45 3.62
CA ILE A 38 -15.02 -10.04 2.29
C ILE A 38 -16.16 -9.71 1.34
N GLU A 39 -17.40 -9.88 1.80
CA GLU A 39 -18.61 -9.60 1.04
C GLU A 39 -18.69 -8.13 0.61
N LYS A 40 -18.39 -7.20 1.54
CA LYS A 40 -18.38 -5.77 1.24
C LYS A 40 -17.29 -5.41 0.23
N ALA A 41 -16.06 -5.92 0.40
CA ALA A 41 -14.97 -5.67 -0.55
C ALA A 41 -15.31 -6.19 -1.96
N LYS A 42 -15.92 -7.38 -2.05
CA LYS A 42 -16.41 -7.95 -3.30
C LYS A 42 -17.48 -7.06 -3.93
N GLU A 43 -18.53 -6.70 -3.18
CA GLU A 43 -19.64 -5.86 -3.64
C GLU A 43 -19.14 -4.54 -4.27
N ILE A 44 -18.25 -3.82 -3.57
CA ILE A 44 -17.81 -2.49 -4.01
C ILE A 44 -16.76 -2.51 -5.12
N SER A 45 -16.17 -3.68 -5.41
CA SER A 45 -15.05 -3.78 -6.37
C SER A 45 -15.29 -4.71 -7.55
N CYS A 46 -16.40 -5.45 -7.62
CA CYS A 46 -16.64 -6.47 -8.66
C CYS A 46 -16.69 -5.90 -10.09
N ASP A 47 -17.18 -4.68 -10.26
CA ASP A 47 -17.36 -4.04 -11.56
C ASP A 47 -16.06 -3.40 -12.11
N TYR A 48 -15.03 -3.26 -11.29
CA TYR A 48 -13.80 -2.56 -11.63
C TYR A 48 -12.66 -3.55 -11.89
N LYS A 49 -12.10 -3.52 -13.12
CA LYS A 49 -11.12 -4.51 -13.60
C LYS A 49 -9.75 -3.90 -13.90
N ASN A 50 -9.67 -2.59 -14.11
CA ASN A 50 -8.42 -1.93 -14.50
C ASN A 50 -7.56 -1.54 -13.29
N ILE A 51 -8.18 -1.36 -12.12
CA ILE A 51 -7.48 -1.06 -10.87
C ILE A 51 -7.09 -2.35 -10.16
N LYS A 52 -5.83 -2.45 -9.71
CA LYS A 52 -5.33 -3.61 -8.98
C LYS A 52 -5.81 -3.63 -7.53
N LYS A 53 -6.39 -4.76 -7.10
CA LYS A 53 -6.98 -4.94 -5.77
C LYS A 53 -5.97 -5.53 -4.80
N VAL A 54 -5.76 -4.85 -3.66
CA VAL A 54 -4.85 -5.26 -2.60
C VAL A 54 -5.63 -5.50 -1.31
N GLY A 55 -5.61 -6.72 -0.79
CA GLY A 55 -6.15 -7.03 0.54
C GLY A 55 -5.08 -6.80 1.61
N VAL A 56 -5.39 -6.05 2.65
CA VAL A 56 -4.48 -5.77 3.78
C VAL A 56 -4.85 -6.62 4.98
N PHE A 57 -3.89 -7.38 5.47
CA PHE A 57 -4.01 -8.34 6.57
C PHE A 57 -2.95 -8.08 7.64
N GLN A 58 -3.23 -8.49 8.87
CA GLN A 58 -2.30 -8.37 9.98
C GLN A 58 -2.44 -9.60 10.90
N ASN A 59 -1.49 -10.52 10.80
CA ASN A 59 -1.47 -11.78 11.57
C ASN A 59 -2.76 -12.63 11.41
N ASN A 60 -3.42 -12.53 10.26
CA ASN A 60 -4.58 -13.37 9.94
C ASN A 60 -4.12 -14.78 9.55
N SER A 61 -5.01 -15.78 9.71
CA SER A 61 -4.71 -17.15 9.27
C SER A 61 -4.61 -17.25 7.74
N LYS A 62 -3.85 -18.23 7.28
CA LYS A 62 -3.67 -18.52 5.85
C LYS A 62 -5.02 -18.79 5.16
N GLU A 63 -5.89 -19.55 5.80
CA GLU A 63 -7.22 -19.91 5.30
C GLU A 63 -8.07 -18.66 5.05
N PHE A 64 -8.07 -17.70 6.01
CA PHE A 64 -8.80 -16.46 5.87
C PHE A 64 -8.24 -15.58 4.74
N ILE A 65 -6.91 -15.49 4.64
CA ILE A 65 -6.24 -14.73 3.58
C ILE A 65 -6.60 -15.30 2.20
N LEU A 66 -6.48 -16.63 2.03
CA LEU A 66 -6.79 -17.29 0.76
C LEU A 66 -8.27 -17.20 0.41
N LYS A 67 -9.17 -17.29 1.40
CA LYS A 67 -10.59 -17.07 1.21
C LYS A 67 -10.85 -15.66 0.65
N ALA A 68 -10.33 -14.63 1.31
CA ALA A 68 -10.50 -13.25 0.85
C ALA A 68 -9.87 -13.03 -0.55
N TYR A 69 -8.69 -13.59 -0.80
CA TYR A 69 -8.01 -13.51 -2.10
C TYR A 69 -8.88 -14.02 -3.23
N ASN A 70 -9.46 -15.21 -3.06
CA ASN A 70 -10.28 -15.85 -4.08
C ASN A 70 -11.67 -15.19 -4.23
N GLU A 71 -12.36 -14.90 -3.12
CA GLU A 71 -13.75 -14.41 -3.17
C GLU A 71 -13.87 -12.97 -3.65
N VAL A 72 -12.89 -12.10 -3.31
CA VAL A 72 -12.86 -10.71 -3.77
C VAL A 72 -12.20 -10.60 -5.15
N GLY A 73 -11.40 -11.58 -5.53
CA GLY A 73 -10.55 -11.51 -6.72
C GLY A 73 -9.41 -10.50 -6.52
N LEU A 74 -8.67 -10.63 -5.41
CA LEU A 74 -7.53 -9.76 -5.14
C LEU A 74 -6.38 -10.07 -6.11
N ASP A 75 -5.63 -9.04 -6.53
CA ASP A 75 -4.39 -9.21 -7.29
C ASP A 75 -3.19 -9.41 -6.35
N PHE A 76 -3.24 -8.83 -5.15
CA PHE A 76 -2.16 -8.86 -4.17
C PHE A 76 -2.69 -8.99 -2.75
N VAL A 77 -1.89 -9.62 -1.90
CA VAL A 77 -2.07 -9.65 -0.45
C VAL A 77 -0.98 -8.81 0.19
N GLN A 78 -1.36 -7.82 1.00
CA GLN A 78 -0.43 -7.03 1.81
C GLN A 78 -0.44 -7.55 3.25
N LEU A 79 0.70 -8.03 3.72
CA LEU A 79 0.91 -8.51 5.08
C LEU A 79 1.54 -7.40 5.93
N HIS A 80 0.77 -6.88 6.88
CA HIS A 80 1.14 -5.71 7.70
C HIS A 80 1.41 -6.06 9.17
N GLY A 81 1.54 -7.35 9.47
CA GLY A 81 1.84 -7.88 10.80
C GLY A 81 3.29 -8.38 10.93
N ASN A 82 3.46 -9.37 11.80
CA ASN A 82 4.75 -10.00 12.08
C ASN A 82 4.86 -11.39 11.42
N GLU A 83 4.22 -11.54 10.24
CA GLU A 83 4.24 -12.81 9.51
C GLU A 83 5.67 -13.19 9.13
N PRO A 84 6.17 -14.39 9.54
CA PRO A 84 7.54 -14.82 9.25
C PRO A 84 7.72 -15.22 7.77
N VAL A 85 8.97 -15.40 7.36
CA VAL A 85 9.37 -15.75 5.98
C VAL A 85 8.61 -16.97 5.48
N GLU A 86 8.58 -18.04 6.28
CA GLU A 86 7.95 -19.32 5.94
C GLU A 86 6.43 -19.17 5.72
N PHE A 87 5.79 -18.28 6.47
CA PHE A 87 4.38 -17.97 6.26
C PHE A 87 4.15 -17.28 4.92
N VAL A 88 4.97 -16.29 4.58
CA VAL A 88 4.89 -15.56 3.30
C VAL A 88 5.07 -16.53 2.14
N GLU A 89 6.09 -17.37 2.17
CA GLU A 89 6.34 -18.40 1.15
C GLU A 89 5.18 -19.37 0.99
N SER A 90 4.59 -19.79 2.12
CA SER A 90 3.51 -20.77 2.13
C SER A 90 2.25 -20.33 1.40
N LEU A 91 2.02 -19.02 1.26
CA LEU A 91 0.81 -18.49 0.62
C LEU A 91 0.76 -18.77 -0.89
N GLN A 92 1.89 -18.81 -1.58
CA GLN A 92 2.02 -19.07 -3.02
C GLN A 92 1.18 -18.14 -3.92
N ILE A 93 0.82 -16.97 -3.43
CA ILE A 93 0.11 -15.89 -4.12
C ILE A 93 0.93 -14.61 -4.02
N PRO A 94 0.73 -13.60 -4.89
CA PRO A 94 1.51 -12.36 -4.86
C PRO A 94 1.38 -11.60 -3.55
N VAL A 95 2.51 -11.39 -2.84
CA VAL A 95 2.56 -10.75 -1.52
C VAL A 95 3.32 -9.43 -1.57
N ILE A 96 2.78 -8.42 -0.91
CA ILE A 96 3.46 -7.19 -0.50
C ILE A 96 3.69 -7.29 1.00
N LYS A 97 4.95 -7.30 1.47
CA LYS A 97 5.24 -7.33 2.91
C LYS A 97 5.49 -5.93 3.42
N ALA A 98 4.76 -5.54 4.47
CA ALA A 98 4.92 -4.25 5.12
C ALA A 98 5.92 -4.32 6.28
N PHE A 99 6.71 -3.24 6.41
CA PHE A 99 7.72 -3.05 7.43
C PHE A 99 7.56 -1.66 8.06
N ASN A 100 7.45 -1.61 9.38
CA ASN A 100 7.49 -0.36 10.13
C ASN A 100 8.94 0.01 10.39
N LEU A 101 9.43 1.08 9.76
CA LEU A 101 10.78 1.57 9.99
C LEU A 101 10.83 2.44 11.24
N LYS A 102 11.33 1.86 12.32
CA LYS A 102 11.57 2.56 13.59
C LYS A 102 13.03 2.95 13.78
N ASP A 103 13.91 2.19 13.19
CA ASP A 103 15.36 2.26 13.31
C ASP A 103 16.04 1.65 12.08
N LYS A 104 17.37 1.72 12.06
CA LYS A 104 18.19 1.13 10.98
C LYS A 104 18.12 -0.40 10.95
N ASP A 105 17.89 -1.06 12.10
CA ASP A 105 17.77 -2.52 12.18
C ASP A 105 16.51 -3.05 11.49
N SER A 106 15.51 -2.20 11.34
CA SER A 106 14.30 -2.52 10.57
C SER A 106 14.61 -2.83 9.10
N ILE A 107 15.67 -2.24 8.53
CA ILE A 107 16.15 -2.54 7.16
C ILE A 107 16.73 -3.95 7.07
N ASN A 108 17.47 -4.38 8.10
CA ASN A 108 18.04 -5.73 8.15
C ASN A 108 16.95 -6.80 8.12
N LYS A 109 15.79 -6.53 8.73
CA LYS A 109 14.63 -7.43 8.66
C LYS A 109 14.08 -7.58 7.25
N MET A 110 14.11 -6.52 6.43
CA MET A 110 13.65 -6.59 5.04
C MET A 110 14.50 -7.54 4.20
N THR A 111 15.81 -7.61 4.46
CA THR A 111 16.74 -8.46 3.71
C THR A 111 16.47 -9.95 3.89
N GLN A 112 15.86 -10.37 5.02
CA GLN A 112 15.49 -11.76 5.28
C GLN A 112 14.44 -12.28 4.28
N TYR A 113 13.66 -11.38 3.69
CA TYR A 113 12.60 -11.69 2.72
C TYR A 113 13.07 -11.63 1.25
N LYS A 114 14.37 -11.39 1.00
CA LYS A 114 14.90 -11.07 -0.34
C LYS A 114 14.66 -12.17 -1.38
N ASN A 115 14.72 -13.43 -0.98
CA ASN A 115 14.70 -14.57 -1.89
C ASN A 115 13.33 -15.26 -1.99
N ILE A 116 12.26 -14.60 -1.55
CA ILE A 116 10.91 -15.16 -1.58
C ILE A 116 10.31 -14.92 -2.96
N ASN A 117 10.01 -15.99 -3.69
CA ASN A 117 9.53 -15.94 -5.07
C ASN A 117 8.20 -15.21 -5.25
N ASN A 118 7.27 -15.38 -4.30
CA ASN A 118 5.97 -14.74 -4.34
C ASN A 118 5.94 -13.34 -3.69
N LEU A 119 7.08 -12.82 -3.21
CA LEU A 119 7.18 -11.46 -2.69
C LEU A 119 7.42 -10.45 -3.82
N VAL A 120 6.37 -9.71 -4.16
CA VAL A 120 6.36 -8.77 -5.28
C VAL A 120 6.52 -7.31 -4.87
N GLY A 121 6.45 -7.01 -3.56
CA GLY A 121 6.56 -5.66 -3.03
C GLY A 121 7.04 -5.61 -1.57
N TYR A 122 7.80 -4.58 -1.26
CA TYR A 122 8.19 -4.18 0.10
C TYR A 122 7.50 -2.87 0.41
N LEU A 123 6.56 -2.86 1.35
CA LEU A 123 5.95 -1.62 1.79
C LEU A 123 6.67 -1.13 3.04
N VAL A 124 7.08 0.12 3.00
CA VAL A 124 7.71 0.80 4.13
C VAL A 124 6.75 1.85 4.66
N ASP A 125 6.37 1.72 5.93
CA ASP A 125 5.52 2.69 6.62
C ASP A 125 6.34 3.42 7.71
N GLY A 126 6.20 4.72 7.78
CA GLY A 126 6.84 5.53 8.81
C GLY A 126 6.24 5.25 10.19
N ALA A 127 7.10 5.18 11.20
CA ALA A 127 6.85 4.60 12.52
C ALA A 127 5.70 5.18 13.36
N LYS A 128 5.01 6.23 12.92
CA LYS A 128 3.82 6.74 13.64
C LYS A 128 2.71 7.03 12.64
N GLY A 129 1.88 6.04 12.40
CA GLY A 129 0.66 6.22 11.62
C GLY A 129 -0.14 7.41 12.16
N GLY A 130 -0.29 8.46 11.33
CA GLY A 130 -1.10 9.63 11.65
C GLY A 130 -0.39 10.80 12.33
N SER A 131 0.91 10.72 12.65
CA SER A 131 1.64 11.86 13.25
C SER A 131 2.04 12.95 12.25
N GLY A 132 1.97 12.67 10.94
CA GLY A 132 2.44 13.60 9.91
C GLY A 132 3.97 13.78 9.87
N GLU A 133 4.71 13.14 10.79
CA GLU A 133 6.16 13.16 10.78
C GLU A 133 6.69 12.21 9.72
N VAL A 134 7.42 12.76 8.75
CA VAL A 134 8.16 11.99 7.75
C VAL A 134 9.30 11.29 8.49
N PHE A 135 9.32 9.94 8.47
CA PHE A 135 10.47 9.20 8.99
C PHE A 135 11.72 9.51 8.13
N GLN A 136 12.92 9.25 8.68
CA GLN A 136 14.16 9.58 7.99
C GLN A 136 14.35 8.70 6.74
N TRP A 137 13.94 9.18 5.58
CA TRP A 137 14.09 8.49 4.29
C TRP A 137 15.56 8.14 3.95
N ASN A 138 16.51 8.78 4.63
CA ASN A 138 17.94 8.48 4.45
C ASN A 138 18.28 7.00 4.64
N TRP A 139 17.57 6.29 5.52
CA TRP A 139 17.78 4.85 5.72
C TRP A 139 17.46 4.03 4.48
N LEU A 140 16.52 4.49 3.65
CA LEU A 140 16.12 3.81 2.43
C LEU A 140 17.20 3.86 1.32
N LYS A 141 18.20 4.75 1.47
CA LYS A 141 19.34 4.82 0.53
C LYS A 141 20.25 3.59 0.62
N GLU A 142 20.20 2.85 1.72
CA GLU A 142 21.00 1.64 1.95
C GLU A 142 20.33 0.36 1.39
N LEU A 143 19.08 0.46 0.91
CA LEU A 143 18.39 -0.66 0.30
C LEU A 143 19.07 -1.11 -0.99
N SER A 144 19.18 -2.43 -1.19
CA SER A 144 19.64 -3.00 -2.45
C SER A 144 18.67 -2.66 -3.59
N ASP A 145 19.18 -2.64 -4.82
CA ASP A 145 18.39 -2.29 -6.01
C ASP A 145 17.20 -3.23 -6.21
N ASP A 146 17.32 -4.51 -5.86
CA ASP A 146 16.22 -5.49 -5.91
C ASP A 146 15.04 -5.10 -5.01
N ILE A 147 15.32 -4.64 -3.78
CA ILE A 147 14.29 -4.19 -2.85
C ILE A 147 13.74 -2.84 -3.33
N ARG A 148 14.61 -1.92 -3.72
CA ARG A 148 14.23 -0.58 -4.19
C ARG A 148 13.33 -0.65 -5.42
N GLY A 149 13.60 -1.55 -6.37
CA GLY A 149 12.77 -1.78 -7.55
C GLY A 149 11.36 -2.29 -7.26
N LYS A 150 11.09 -2.73 -6.01
CA LYS A 150 9.79 -3.24 -5.54
C LYS A 150 9.21 -2.41 -4.39
N LEU A 151 9.72 -1.19 -4.16
CA LEU A 151 9.41 -0.39 -2.97
C LEU A 151 8.07 0.32 -3.08
N PHE A 152 7.21 0.13 -2.09
CA PHE A 152 6.02 0.91 -1.79
C PHE A 152 6.34 1.84 -0.61
N LEU A 153 6.19 3.13 -0.79
CA LEU A 153 6.43 4.13 0.26
C LEU A 153 5.11 4.61 0.84
N ALA A 154 4.89 4.34 2.11
CA ALA A 154 3.76 4.79 2.91
C ALA A 154 4.23 5.71 4.06
N GLY A 155 3.29 6.14 4.91
CA GLY A 155 3.59 6.93 6.09
C GLY A 155 3.78 8.42 5.82
N GLY A 156 2.72 9.20 6.01
CA GLY A 156 2.78 10.67 5.96
C GLY A 156 2.94 11.30 4.56
N ILE A 157 2.81 10.54 3.49
CA ILE A 157 2.85 11.08 2.11
C ILE A 157 1.65 12.00 1.87
N ASN A 158 1.93 13.18 1.30
CA ASN A 158 0.97 14.22 0.96
C ASN A 158 1.46 15.04 -0.24
N GLU A 159 0.68 16.03 -0.71
CA GLU A 159 1.05 16.84 -1.88
C GLU A 159 2.34 17.65 -1.69
N GLU A 160 2.64 18.06 -0.44
CA GLU A 160 3.77 18.93 -0.12
C GLU A 160 5.10 18.17 -0.16
N ASN A 161 5.07 16.87 0.26
CA ASN A 161 6.29 16.07 0.35
C ASN A 161 6.45 15.03 -0.77
N LEU A 162 5.44 14.87 -1.66
CA LEU A 162 5.47 13.87 -2.72
C LEU A 162 6.67 14.06 -3.67
N GLU A 163 6.96 15.28 -4.10
CA GLU A 163 8.08 15.57 -5.00
C GLU A 163 9.41 15.20 -4.35
N LYS A 164 9.60 15.57 -3.08
CA LYS A 164 10.79 15.19 -2.29
C LYS A 164 10.92 13.68 -2.16
N ALA A 165 9.82 12.97 -1.90
CA ALA A 165 9.80 11.51 -1.86
C ALA A 165 10.29 10.89 -3.17
N MET A 166 9.84 11.43 -4.30
CA MET A 166 10.26 10.97 -5.63
C MET A 166 11.72 11.28 -5.93
N GLN A 167 12.25 12.40 -5.46
CA GLN A 167 13.66 12.75 -5.65
C GLN A 167 14.61 11.91 -4.78
N GLU A 168 14.29 11.75 -3.50
CA GLU A 168 15.19 11.13 -2.52
C GLU A 168 15.07 9.60 -2.46
N VAL A 169 13.83 9.05 -2.54
CA VAL A 169 13.55 7.62 -2.35
C VAL A 169 13.35 6.91 -3.68
N LYS A 170 12.72 7.59 -4.65
CA LYS A 170 12.33 7.02 -5.95
C LYS A 170 11.53 5.73 -5.82
N PRO A 171 10.46 5.71 -5.01
CA PRO A 171 9.69 4.50 -4.81
C PRO A 171 8.97 4.09 -6.10
N LYS A 172 8.75 2.78 -6.28
CA LYS A 172 7.92 2.27 -7.38
C LYS A 172 6.46 2.68 -7.23
N VAL A 173 5.97 2.69 -5.98
CA VAL A 173 4.58 3.01 -5.62
C VAL A 173 4.57 3.93 -4.41
N VAL A 174 3.73 4.96 -4.41
CA VAL A 174 3.37 5.73 -3.21
C VAL A 174 2.03 5.24 -2.69
N ASP A 175 1.95 4.95 -1.37
CA ASP A 175 0.76 4.42 -0.71
C ASP A 175 0.18 5.43 0.26
N LEU A 176 -1.08 5.81 0.06
CA LEU A 176 -1.78 6.80 0.87
C LEU A 176 -3.00 6.18 1.56
N SER A 177 -3.23 6.61 2.80
CA SER A 177 -4.44 6.25 3.52
C SER A 177 -5.04 7.45 4.26
N SER A 178 -4.63 7.73 5.50
CA SER A 178 -5.22 8.73 6.40
C SER A 178 -5.20 10.14 5.84
N TYR A 179 -4.17 10.54 5.11
CA TYR A 179 -4.07 11.87 4.51
C TYR A 179 -5.28 12.22 3.64
N LEU A 180 -5.81 11.23 2.91
CA LEU A 180 -6.95 11.40 2.01
C LEU A 180 -8.32 11.31 2.75
N GLU A 181 -8.32 11.33 4.07
CA GLU A 181 -9.55 11.25 4.89
C GLU A 181 -9.94 12.61 5.47
N VAL A 182 -11.26 12.77 5.66
CA VAL A 182 -11.89 13.78 6.51
C VAL A 182 -12.79 13.03 7.49
N ASN A 183 -12.59 13.21 8.79
CA ASN A 183 -13.33 12.51 9.84
C ASN A 183 -13.34 10.96 9.68
N GLY A 184 -12.22 10.39 9.20
CA GLY A 184 -12.05 8.95 9.03
C GLY A 184 -12.70 8.35 7.77
N VAL A 185 -13.25 9.17 6.88
CA VAL A 185 -13.83 8.79 5.59
C VAL A 185 -12.99 9.35 4.45
N LYS A 186 -12.81 8.60 3.38
CA LYS A 186 -12.09 9.08 2.18
C LYS A 186 -12.83 10.30 1.59
N SER A 187 -12.07 11.32 1.22
CA SER A 187 -12.58 12.54 0.61
C SER A 187 -12.25 12.54 -0.89
N SER A 188 -13.29 12.50 -1.72
CA SER A 188 -13.14 12.59 -3.17
C SER A 188 -12.37 13.86 -3.60
N GLN A 189 -12.56 14.97 -2.88
CA GLN A 189 -11.85 16.22 -3.15
C GLN A 189 -10.34 16.08 -2.89
N LYS A 190 -9.96 15.48 -1.74
CA LYS A 190 -8.54 15.24 -1.43
C LYS A 190 -7.90 14.27 -2.41
N ILE A 191 -8.62 13.20 -2.79
CA ILE A 191 -8.15 12.22 -3.79
C ILE A 191 -7.88 12.95 -5.12
N LYS A 192 -8.84 13.72 -5.64
CA LYS A 192 -8.67 14.47 -6.89
C LYS A 192 -7.49 15.43 -6.84
N ARG A 193 -7.35 16.19 -5.75
CA ARG A 193 -6.25 17.13 -5.57
C ARG A 193 -4.89 16.44 -5.56
N PHE A 194 -4.76 15.33 -4.82
CA PHE A 194 -3.53 14.54 -4.79
C PHE A 194 -3.19 13.97 -6.18
N MET A 195 -4.18 13.40 -6.90
CA MET A 195 -3.96 12.84 -8.23
C MET A 195 -3.60 13.91 -9.28
N ASN A 196 -4.09 15.14 -9.14
CA ASN A 196 -3.63 16.27 -9.97
C ASN A 196 -2.15 16.55 -9.74
N LYS A 197 -1.69 16.53 -8.47
CA LYS A 197 -0.25 16.66 -8.16
C LYS A 197 0.59 15.51 -8.73
N VAL A 198 0.07 14.28 -8.68
CA VAL A 198 0.71 13.11 -9.31
C VAL A 198 0.86 13.32 -10.82
N LYS A 199 -0.19 13.79 -11.49
CA LYS A 199 -0.17 14.07 -12.93
C LYS A 199 0.88 15.13 -13.28
N GLU A 200 0.89 16.25 -12.57
CA GLU A 200 1.88 17.32 -12.72
C GLU A 200 3.32 16.80 -12.61
N LEU A 201 3.60 15.96 -11.61
CA LEU A 201 4.93 15.38 -11.43
C LEU A 201 5.30 14.39 -12.53
N LYS A 202 4.35 13.56 -13.01
CA LYS A 202 4.58 12.65 -14.14
C LYS A 202 4.92 13.43 -15.44
N GLU A 203 4.26 14.55 -15.70
CA GLU A 203 4.56 15.44 -16.84
C GLU A 203 5.96 16.07 -16.74
N ARG A 204 6.47 16.21 -15.51
CA ARG A 204 7.85 16.68 -15.23
C ARG A 204 8.89 15.54 -15.22
N GLY A 205 8.51 14.30 -15.56
CA GLY A 205 9.42 13.15 -15.71
C GLY A 205 9.62 12.28 -14.47
N TYR A 206 8.76 12.41 -13.43
CA TYR A 206 8.80 11.55 -12.24
C TYR A 206 7.97 10.27 -12.37
#